data_5943320cc3db67b22f6370222fd9faa4
#
_entry.id   5943320cc3db67b22f6370222fd9faa4
#
_cell.length_a   1.000
_cell.length_b   1.000
_cell.length_c   1.000
_cell.angle_alpha   90.00
_cell.angle_beta   90.00
_cell.angle_gamma   90.00
#
_symmetry.space_group_name_H-M   'P 1'
#
loop_
_entity.id
_entity.type
_entity.pdbx_description
1 polymer ?
#
loop_
_entity_poly.entity_id
_entity_poly.type
_entity_poly.pdbx_seq_one_letter_code
_entity_poly.pdbx_strand_id
1 'polypeptide(L)'
;MTAVDDLWYLADEAAQQAAQTYDDLSARYDDVIQFETTKQVSRRRFRTVTERIHENGAPYGAHTLTARNDGALLLVRHEAVGLWVLPGGETDGNESFRAAAERELEEEAGLSADYRGLGMLGRVTFHADGHSTWGVLPLFEARADAVTPTVEDPDGEITDAAWFDELPSDTRDREQLRTWRSHRF
;
A
#
# COMPACT_ATOMS: atom_id res chain seq x y z
N MET A 1 -35.22 2.40 -7.05
CA MET A 1 -34.03 2.31 -6.13
C MET A 1 -33.18 3.55 -6.30
N THR A 2 -32.87 4.20 -5.22
CA THR A 2 -32.05 5.40 -5.26
C THR A 2 -30.56 5.03 -5.30
N ALA A 3 -29.71 5.86 -5.93
CA ALA A 3 -28.26 5.64 -6.02
C ALA A 3 -27.54 5.48 -4.66
N VAL A 4 -28.25 5.72 -3.56
CA VAL A 4 -27.76 5.54 -2.18
C VAL A 4 -27.73 4.07 -1.78
N ASP A 5 -28.72 3.28 -2.24
CA ASP A 5 -28.82 1.87 -1.91
C ASP A 5 -27.73 1.03 -2.60
N ASP A 6 -27.37 1.42 -3.83
CA ASP A 6 -26.33 0.71 -4.60
C ASP A 6 -24.94 0.88 -3.99
N LEU A 7 -24.62 2.07 -3.47
CA LEU A 7 -23.31 2.32 -2.87
C LEU A 7 -23.15 1.62 -1.52
N TRP A 8 -24.22 1.54 -0.72
CA TRP A 8 -24.23 0.80 0.53
C TRP A 8 -24.00 -0.69 0.29
N TYR A 9 -24.67 -1.26 -0.70
CA TYR A 9 -24.54 -2.67 -1.06
C TYR A 9 -23.12 -2.99 -1.53
N LEU A 10 -22.57 -2.15 -2.41
CA LEU A 10 -21.19 -2.27 -2.88
C LEU A 10 -20.18 -2.16 -1.72
N ALA A 11 -20.41 -1.27 -0.76
CA ALA A 11 -19.55 -1.09 0.41
C ALA A 11 -19.54 -2.33 1.32
N ASP A 12 -20.68 -2.99 1.47
CA ASP A 12 -20.80 -4.24 2.24
C ASP A 12 -20.08 -5.40 1.56
N GLU A 13 -20.29 -5.58 0.25
CA GLU A 13 -19.59 -6.60 -0.54
C GLU A 13 -18.08 -6.38 -0.56
N ALA A 14 -17.63 -5.13 -0.68
CA ALA A 14 -16.22 -4.76 -0.60
C ALA A 14 -15.61 -5.13 0.75
N ALA A 15 -16.32 -4.85 1.87
CA ALA A 15 -15.86 -5.22 3.20
C ALA A 15 -15.75 -6.74 3.38
N GLN A 16 -16.63 -7.53 2.78
CA GLN A 16 -16.55 -8.99 2.78
C GLN A 16 -15.34 -9.48 1.98
N GLN A 17 -15.07 -8.90 0.83
CA GLN A 17 -13.88 -9.22 0.03
C GLN A 17 -12.60 -8.86 0.79
N ALA A 18 -12.57 -7.71 1.45
CA ALA A 18 -11.45 -7.30 2.29
C ALA A 18 -11.19 -8.28 3.44
N ALA A 19 -12.25 -8.74 4.11
CA ALA A 19 -12.15 -9.73 5.18
C ALA A 19 -11.52 -11.03 4.69
N GLN A 20 -11.96 -11.55 3.54
CA GLN A 20 -11.40 -12.75 2.94
C GLN A 20 -9.91 -12.56 2.58
N THR A 21 -9.57 -11.46 1.95
CA THR A 21 -8.17 -11.15 1.58
C THR A 21 -7.28 -10.98 2.81
N TYR A 22 -7.79 -10.35 3.86
CA TYR A 22 -7.08 -10.19 5.12
C TYR A 22 -6.78 -11.54 5.79
N ASP A 23 -7.77 -12.43 5.85
CA ASP A 23 -7.63 -13.76 6.41
C ASP A 23 -6.64 -14.62 5.62
N ASP A 24 -6.70 -14.57 4.29
CA ASP A 24 -5.79 -15.30 3.40
C ASP A 24 -4.33 -14.83 3.58
N LEU A 25 -4.09 -13.52 3.65
CA LEU A 25 -2.75 -12.98 3.88
C LEU A 25 -2.24 -13.30 5.29
N SER A 26 -3.09 -13.16 6.30
CA SER A 26 -2.74 -13.47 7.69
C SER A 26 -2.43 -14.95 7.91
N ALA A 27 -3.07 -15.85 7.17
CA ALA A 27 -2.81 -17.29 7.22
C ALA A 27 -1.53 -17.71 6.49
N ARG A 28 -1.12 -16.94 5.48
CA ARG A 28 0.04 -17.25 4.60
C ARG A 28 1.37 -16.75 5.14
N TYR A 29 1.37 -15.65 5.91
CA TYR A 29 2.59 -15.01 6.38
C TYR A 29 2.63 -14.94 7.90
N ASP A 30 3.79 -15.24 8.46
CA ASP A 30 4.08 -15.14 9.89
C ASP A 30 4.80 -13.82 10.21
N ASP A 31 4.78 -13.42 11.49
CA ASP A 31 5.50 -12.25 12.03
C ASP A 31 5.17 -10.93 11.30
N VAL A 32 3.89 -10.76 10.96
CA VAL A 32 3.37 -9.57 10.29
C VAL A 32 2.93 -8.53 11.31
N ILE A 33 3.41 -7.29 11.17
CA ILE A 33 2.97 -6.17 12.00
C ILE A 33 1.62 -5.67 11.46
N GLN A 34 0.58 -5.72 12.29
CA GLN A 34 -0.75 -5.23 11.93
C GLN A 34 -0.92 -3.77 12.36
N PHE A 35 -1.62 -2.98 11.55
CA PHE A 35 -1.99 -1.62 11.89
C PHE A 35 -3.34 -1.25 11.29
N GLU A 36 -3.95 -0.20 11.85
CA GLU A 36 -5.22 0.33 11.38
C GLU A 36 -5.10 1.83 11.11
N THR A 37 -5.80 2.30 10.10
CA THR A 37 -5.93 3.72 9.80
C THR A 37 -7.34 4.03 9.27
N THR A 38 -7.79 5.25 9.48
CA THR A 38 -9.13 5.71 9.07
C THR A 38 -9.01 6.96 8.23
N LYS A 39 -9.76 7.03 7.12
CA LYS A 39 -9.76 8.15 6.18
C LYS A 39 -11.17 8.65 5.93
N GLN A 40 -11.36 9.97 6.09
CA GLN A 40 -12.53 10.66 5.56
C GLN A 40 -12.25 11.04 4.11
N VAL A 41 -13.12 10.65 3.21
CA VAL A 41 -12.95 10.89 1.78
C VAL A 41 -14.21 11.48 1.15
N SER A 42 -14.07 12.08 -0.03
CA SER A 42 -15.24 12.51 -0.81
C SER A 42 -16.05 11.30 -1.27
N ARG A 43 -17.33 11.48 -1.55
CA ARG A 43 -18.21 10.44 -2.10
C ARG A 43 -17.65 9.82 -3.39
N ARG A 44 -17.07 10.64 -4.27
CA ARG A 44 -16.42 10.18 -5.49
C ARG A 44 -15.23 9.24 -5.17
N ARG A 45 -14.38 9.67 -4.25
CA ARG A 45 -13.22 8.85 -3.82
C ARG A 45 -13.66 7.57 -3.12
N PHE A 46 -14.69 7.66 -2.29
CA PHE A 46 -15.27 6.48 -1.62
C PHE A 46 -15.73 5.43 -2.63
N ARG A 47 -16.47 5.83 -3.68
CA ARG A 47 -16.88 4.92 -4.75
C ARG A 47 -15.68 4.23 -5.41
N THR A 48 -14.66 5.00 -5.79
CA THR A 48 -13.45 4.46 -6.44
C THR A 48 -12.74 3.44 -5.58
N VAL A 49 -12.50 3.75 -4.29
CA VAL A 49 -11.81 2.80 -3.39
C VAL A 49 -12.66 1.58 -3.08
N THR A 50 -13.98 1.75 -2.99
CA THR A 50 -14.92 0.64 -2.78
C THR A 50 -14.92 -0.34 -3.95
N GLU A 51 -14.93 0.16 -5.18
CA GLU A 51 -14.82 -0.66 -6.40
C GLU A 51 -13.53 -1.48 -6.41
N ARG A 52 -12.39 -0.86 -6.10
CA ARG A 52 -11.09 -1.54 -6.01
C ARG A 52 -11.05 -2.61 -4.91
N ILE A 53 -11.58 -2.30 -3.74
CA ILE A 53 -11.67 -3.26 -2.63
C ILE A 53 -12.56 -4.44 -3.01
N HIS A 54 -13.67 -4.18 -3.69
CA HIS A 54 -14.57 -5.23 -4.19
C HIS A 54 -13.86 -6.18 -5.17
N GLU A 55 -12.93 -5.69 -5.98
CA GLU A 55 -12.18 -6.50 -6.93
C GLU A 55 -11.23 -7.50 -6.26
N ASN A 56 -10.43 -7.04 -5.29
CA ASN A 56 -9.35 -7.86 -4.72
C ASN A 56 -9.07 -7.65 -3.22
N GLY A 57 -9.86 -6.83 -2.54
CA GLY A 57 -9.71 -6.53 -1.13
C GLY A 57 -8.83 -5.32 -0.81
N ALA A 58 -8.08 -4.77 -1.78
CA ALA A 58 -7.10 -3.70 -1.55
C ALA A 58 -7.44 -2.40 -2.29
N PRO A 59 -7.57 -1.25 -1.59
CA PRO A 59 -7.87 0.03 -2.23
C PRO A 59 -6.72 0.62 -3.05
N TYR A 60 -5.48 0.18 -2.79
CA TYR A 60 -4.24 0.75 -3.33
C TYR A 60 -3.26 -0.32 -3.85
N GLY A 61 -3.69 -1.57 -4.00
CA GLY A 61 -2.83 -2.68 -4.38
C GLY A 61 -1.83 -3.05 -3.30
N ALA A 62 -0.56 -3.23 -3.66
CA ALA A 62 0.51 -3.65 -2.77
C ALA A 62 1.73 -2.74 -2.85
N HIS A 63 2.46 -2.61 -1.73
CA HIS A 63 3.63 -1.75 -1.64
C HIS A 63 4.81 -2.50 -1.04
N THR A 64 6.02 -1.97 -1.20
CA THR A 64 7.25 -2.60 -0.71
C THR A 64 7.95 -1.74 0.33
N LEU A 65 8.24 -2.36 1.47
CA LEU A 65 9.14 -1.88 2.52
C LEU A 65 10.57 -2.30 2.13
N THR A 66 11.22 -1.53 1.26
CA THR A 66 12.57 -1.85 0.79
C THR A 66 13.60 -1.17 1.70
N ALA A 67 14.38 -1.97 2.41
CA ALA A 67 15.41 -1.46 3.30
C ALA A 67 16.80 -1.99 2.93
N ARG A 68 17.82 -1.16 3.19
CA ARG A 68 19.22 -1.56 3.19
C ARG A 68 19.60 -2.20 4.53
N ASN A 69 20.78 -2.83 4.58
CA ASN A 69 21.28 -3.48 5.80
C ASN A 69 21.52 -2.50 6.96
N ASP A 70 21.76 -1.23 6.67
CA ASP A 70 21.90 -0.15 7.66
C ASP A 70 20.56 0.43 8.15
N GLY A 71 19.44 -0.09 7.66
CA GLY A 71 18.10 0.34 8.03
C GLY A 71 17.53 1.52 7.24
N ALA A 72 18.28 2.07 6.29
CA ALA A 72 17.74 3.09 5.38
C ALA A 72 16.59 2.53 4.56
N LEU A 73 15.49 3.30 4.47
CA LEU A 73 14.27 2.91 3.77
C LEU A 73 14.15 3.66 2.44
N LEU A 74 13.80 2.93 1.38
CA LEU A 74 13.51 3.51 0.08
C LEU A 74 12.12 4.13 0.06
N LEU A 75 12.04 5.39 -0.33
CA LEU A 75 10.78 6.07 -0.61
C LEU A 75 10.81 6.69 -2.00
N VAL A 76 9.63 6.87 -2.58
CA VAL A 76 9.42 7.57 -3.83
C VAL A 76 8.57 8.82 -3.61
N ARG A 77 8.81 9.86 -4.41
CA ARG A 77 8.06 11.12 -4.35
C ARG A 77 6.86 11.06 -5.28
N HIS A 78 5.67 10.99 -4.72
CA HIS A 78 4.43 10.95 -5.49
C HIS A 78 3.90 12.37 -5.72
N GLU A 79 3.89 12.83 -6.98
CA GLU A 79 3.57 14.22 -7.34
C GLU A 79 2.14 14.61 -6.97
N ALA A 80 1.15 13.80 -7.32
CA ALA A 80 -0.26 14.13 -7.12
C ALA A 80 -0.66 14.30 -5.65
N VAL A 81 0.02 13.60 -4.72
CA VAL A 81 -0.25 13.72 -3.28
C VAL A 81 0.76 14.59 -2.55
N GLY A 82 1.89 14.92 -3.19
CA GLY A 82 2.93 15.78 -2.62
C GLY A 82 3.65 15.16 -1.40
N LEU A 83 3.73 13.84 -1.31
CA LEU A 83 4.31 13.11 -0.19
C LEU A 83 5.39 12.12 -0.66
N TRP A 84 6.31 11.80 0.26
CA TRP A 84 7.13 10.61 0.16
C TRP A 84 6.30 9.39 0.58
N VAL A 85 6.30 8.35 -0.25
CA VAL A 85 5.50 7.14 -0.06
C VAL A 85 6.35 5.89 -0.31
N LEU A 86 5.88 4.73 0.13
CA LEU A 86 6.46 3.46 -0.30
C LEU A 86 6.19 3.22 -1.78
N PRO A 87 7.14 2.64 -2.54
CA PRO A 87 6.87 2.15 -3.88
C PRO A 87 5.73 1.15 -3.89
N GLY A 88 4.85 1.23 -4.86
CA GLY A 88 3.73 0.30 -4.98
C GLY A 88 2.54 0.87 -5.72
N GLY A 89 1.63 -0.01 -6.10
CA GLY A 89 0.44 0.33 -6.87
C GLY A 89 -0.54 -0.82 -7.00
N GLU A 90 -1.51 -0.63 -7.89
CA GLU A 90 -2.58 -1.60 -8.14
C GLU A 90 -2.06 -2.86 -8.82
N THR A 91 -2.78 -3.95 -8.64
CA THR A 91 -2.51 -5.20 -9.37
C THR A 91 -3.04 -5.12 -10.80
N ASP A 92 -2.30 -5.68 -11.74
CA ASP A 92 -2.72 -5.82 -13.13
C ASP A 92 -3.38 -7.19 -13.35
N GLY A 93 -4.65 -7.19 -13.77
CA GLY A 93 -5.38 -8.42 -14.11
C GLY A 93 -5.35 -9.46 -12.97
N ASN A 94 -4.76 -10.64 -13.23
CA ASN A 94 -4.64 -11.73 -12.26
C ASN A 94 -3.31 -11.74 -11.49
N GLU A 95 -2.61 -10.63 -11.47
CA GLU A 95 -1.35 -10.48 -10.77
C GLU A 95 -1.54 -10.66 -9.25
N SER A 96 -0.59 -11.34 -8.59
CA SER A 96 -0.59 -11.40 -7.13
C SER A 96 -0.13 -10.07 -6.52
N PHE A 97 -0.49 -9.80 -5.28
CA PHE A 97 -0.02 -8.60 -4.57
C PHE A 97 1.52 -8.52 -4.53
N ARG A 98 2.18 -9.65 -4.33
CA ARG A 98 3.65 -9.68 -4.33
C ARG A 98 4.22 -9.34 -5.70
N ALA A 99 3.68 -9.90 -6.77
CA ALA A 99 4.12 -9.62 -8.14
C ALA A 99 3.90 -8.13 -8.50
N ALA A 100 2.76 -7.54 -8.09
CA ALA A 100 2.52 -6.12 -8.23
C ALA A 100 3.56 -5.28 -7.49
N ALA A 101 3.85 -5.61 -6.23
CA ALA A 101 4.87 -4.92 -5.44
C ALA A 101 6.26 -4.99 -6.09
N GLU A 102 6.65 -6.14 -6.65
CA GLU A 102 7.92 -6.32 -7.37
C GLU A 102 7.97 -5.45 -8.65
N ARG A 103 6.92 -5.48 -9.46
CA ARG A 103 6.82 -4.69 -10.70
C ARG A 103 6.87 -3.19 -10.42
N GLU A 104 6.08 -2.71 -9.47
CA GLU A 104 6.04 -1.29 -9.10
C GLU A 104 7.39 -0.80 -8.55
N LEU A 105 8.10 -1.61 -7.75
CA LEU A 105 9.43 -1.26 -7.26
C LEU A 105 10.42 -1.04 -8.43
N GLU A 106 10.35 -1.89 -9.45
CA GLU A 106 11.20 -1.76 -10.63
C GLU A 106 10.82 -0.52 -11.46
N GLU A 107 9.52 -0.30 -11.69
CA GLU A 107 9.02 0.84 -12.47
C GLU A 107 9.27 2.19 -11.77
N GLU A 108 9.01 2.27 -10.47
CA GLU A 108 9.09 3.52 -9.71
C GLU A 108 10.50 3.87 -9.21
N ALA A 109 11.35 2.88 -8.98
CA ALA A 109 12.68 3.10 -8.39
C ALA A 109 13.84 2.42 -9.15
N GLY A 110 13.57 1.63 -10.18
CA GLY A 110 14.59 0.95 -10.98
C GLY A 110 15.36 -0.11 -10.18
N LEU A 111 14.74 -0.68 -9.16
CA LEU A 111 15.40 -1.62 -8.24
C LEU A 111 14.75 -2.99 -8.25
N SER A 112 15.59 -4.03 -8.20
CA SER A 112 15.20 -5.37 -7.78
C SER A 112 15.63 -5.58 -6.33
N ALA A 113 14.82 -6.31 -5.56
CA ALA A 113 15.08 -6.57 -4.15
C ALA A 113 14.84 -8.04 -3.77
N ASP A 114 15.43 -8.46 -2.67
CA ASP A 114 15.20 -9.77 -2.10
C ASP A 114 14.02 -9.73 -1.12
N TYR A 115 12.87 -10.26 -1.57
CA TYR A 115 11.61 -10.26 -0.81
C TYR A 115 11.65 -11.30 0.31
N ARG A 116 11.33 -10.87 1.53
CA ARG A 116 11.36 -11.67 2.76
C ARG A 116 9.97 -12.11 3.25
N GLY A 117 8.91 -11.65 2.60
CA GLY A 117 7.53 -11.92 2.96
C GLY A 117 6.74 -10.65 3.20
N LEU A 118 5.64 -10.77 3.94
CA LEU A 118 4.79 -9.64 4.30
C LEU A 118 5.30 -9.01 5.62
N GLY A 119 5.73 -7.76 5.58
CA GLY A 119 6.25 -7.05 6.75
C GLY A 119 5.14 -6.41 7.59
N MET A 120 4.17 -5.80 6.92
CA MET A 120 3.01 -5.18 7.57
C MET A 120 1.72 -5.48 6.82
N LEU A 121 0.61 -5.52 7.55
CA LEU A 121 -0.73 -5.65 7.00
C LEU A 121 -1.63 -4.60 7.64
N GLY A 122 -2.03 -3.63 6.83
CA GLY A 122 -2.91 -2.54 7.24
C GLY A 122 -4.38 -2.84 6.99
N ARG A 123 -5.23 -2.36 7.89
CA ARG A 123 -6.67 -2.22 7.70
C ARG A 123 -6.97 -0.74 7.51
N VAL A 124 -7.42 -0.35 6.33
CA VAL A 124 -7.76 1.04 5.99
C VAL A 124 -9.27 1.17 5.93
N THR A 125 -9.86 1.94 6.85
CA THR A 125 -11.30 2.22 6.87
C THR A 125 -11.57 3.57 6.19
N PHE A 126 -12.53 3.59 5.30
CA PHE A 126 -12.99 4.79 4.59
C PHE A 126 -14.38 5.19 5.03
N HIS A 127 -14.60 6.48 5.21
CA HIS A 127 -15.91 7.07 5.52
C HIS A 127 -16.25 8.18 4.52
N ALA A 128 -17.51 8.19 4.07
CA ALA A 128 -18.08 9.26 3.28
C ALA A 128 -19.61 9.28 3.45
N ASP A 129 -20.20 10.43 3.75
CA ASP A 129 -21.66 10.66 3.77
C ASP A 129 -22.48 9.59 4.53
N GLY A 130 -21.98 9.15 5.69
CA GLY A 130 -22.64 8.12 6.51
C GLY A 130 -22.41 6.68 6.05
N HIS A 131 -21.65 6.47 4.97
CA HIS A 131 -21.20 5.15 4.52
C HIS A 131 -19.80 4.84 5.03
N SER A 132 -19.51 3.55 5.23
CA SER A 132 -18.15 3.11 5.52
C SER A 132 -17.86 1.77 4.85
N THR A 133 -16.61 1.58 4.51
CA THR A 133 -16.04 0.29 4.07
C THR A 133 -14.59 0.23 4.50
N TRP A 134 -13.93 -0.90 4.29
CA TRP A 134 -12.52 -1.03 4.59
C TRP A 134 -11.83 -1.95 3.59
N GLY A 135 -10.53 -1.78 3.47
CA GLY A 135 -9.69 -2.60 2.62
C GLY A 135 -8.36 -2.92 3.28
N VAL A 136 -7.63 -3.85 2.69
CA VAL A 136 -6.31 -4.27 3.16
C VAL A 136 -5.20 -3.45 2.49
N LEU A 137 -4.13 -3.22 3.21
CA LEU A 137 -2.91 -2.61 2.69
C LEU A 137 -1.74 -3.56 2.97
N PRO A 138 -1.40 -4.44 2.03
CA PRO A 138 -0.27 -5.35 2.18
C PRO A 138 1.05 -4.63 1.87
N LEU A 139 2.00 -4.65 2.81
CA LEU A 139 3.32 -4.08 2.67
C LEU A 139 4.36 -5.21 2.74
N PHE A 140 4.93 -5.57 1.60
CA PHE A 140 5.94 -6.61 1.51
C PHE A 140 7.31 -6.11 1.96
N GLU A 141 8.00 -6.90 2.74
CA GLU A 141 9.35 -6.61 3.20
C GLU A 141 10.38 -7.10 2.19
N ALA A 142 11.32 -6.24 1.82
CA ALA A 142 12.40 -6.56 0.91
C ALA A 142 13.73 -5.95 1.35
N ARG A 143 14.82 -6.60 0.99
CA ARG A 143 16.18 -6.11 1.19
C ARG A 143 16.83 -5.79 -0.15
N ALA A 144 17.51 -4.66 -0.22
CA ALA A 144 18.26 -4.27 -1.40
C ALA A 144 19.65 -3.75 -1.01
N ASP A 145 20.58 -3.87 -1.93
CA ASP A 145 21.90 -3.25 -1.82
C ASP A 145 21.80 -1.72 -1.97
N ALA A 146 22.87 -1.02 -1.60
CA ALA A 146 22.97 0.43 -1.70
C ALA A 146 23.14 0.87 -3.18
N VAL A 147 22.10 0.67 -3.99
CA VAL A 147 22.05 1.10 -5.39
C VAL A 147 21.33 2.44 -5.46
N THR A 148 21.80 3.33 -6.33
CA THR A 148 21.10 4.59 -6.61
C THR A 148 19.80 4.28 -7.33
N PRO A 149 18.64 4.69 -6.79
CA PRO A 149 17.37 4.46 -7.46
C PRO A 149 17.25 5.29 -8.74
N THR A 150 16.55 4.75 -9.73
CA THR A 150 16.26 5.40 -11.00
C THR A 150 14.77 5.36 -11.26
N VAL A 151 14.16 6.52 -11.41
CA VAL A 151 12.72 6.61 -11.72
C VAL A 151 12.51 6.35 -13.22
N GLU A 152 11.76 5.32 -13.54
CA GLU A 152 11.31 4.97 -14.90
C GLU A 152 9.77 4.77 -14.93
N ASP A 153 9.06 5.50 -14.10
CA ASP A 153 7.62 5.36 -13.92
C ASP A 153 6.85 5.65 -15.23
N PRO A 154 6.22 4.63 -15.86
CA PRO A 154 5.47 4.79 -17.10
C PRO A 154 4.21 5.65 -16.92
N ASP A 155 3.64 5.72 -15.72
CA ASP A 155 2.44 6.50 -15.41
C ASP A 155 2.74 7.96 -15.09
N GLY A 156 4.03 8.30 -14.86
CA GLY A 156 4.49 9.67 -14.62
C GLY A 156 4.01 10.26 -13.28
N GLU A 157 3.66 9.43 -12.32
CA GLU A 157 3.20 9.85 -11.00
C GLU A 157 4.35 10.09 -10.01
N ILE A 158 5.49 9.43 -10.25
CA ILE A 158 6.68 9.49 -9.40
C ILE A 158 7.71 10.44 -9.98
N THR A 159 8.18 11.39 -9.20
CA THR A 159 9.14 12.42 -9.61
C THR A 159 10.53 12.23 -9.03
N ASP A 160 10.68 11.45 -7.96
CA ASP A 160 11.95 11.20 -7.31
C ASP A 160 11.92 9.88 -6.52
N ALA A 161 13.09 9.31 -6.26
CA ALA A 161 13.27 8.14 -5.42
C ALA A 161 14.58 8.26 -4.64
N ALA A 162 14.56 7.98 -3.34
CA ALA A 162 15.74 8.11 -2.49
C ALA A 162 15.71 7.18 -1.27
N TRP A 163 16.91 6.92 -0.73
CA TRP A 163 17.12 6.23 0.53
C TRP A 163 17.11 7.22 1.69
N PHE A 164 16.41 6.88 2.77
CA PHE A 164 16.29 7.71 3.95
C PHE A 164 16.69 6.96 5.23
N ASP A 165 17.72 7.47 5.91
CA ASP A 165 18.07 7.06 7.26
C ASP A 165 17.05 7.62 8.26
N GLU A 166 16.65 8.88 8.08
CA GLU A 166 15.56 9.52 8.78
C GLU A 166 14.41 9.81 7.80
N LEU A 167 13.21 9.35 8.16
CA LEU A 167 12.05 9.56 7.31
C LEU A 167 11.66 11.04 7.29
N PRO A 168 11.46 11.66 6.12
CA PRO A 168 10.98 13.03 5.99
C PRO A 168 9.68 13.25 6.75
N SER A 169 9.44 14.49 7.18
CA SER A 169 8.20 14.85 7.92
C SER A 169 6.94 14.67 7.08
N ASP A 170 7.06 14.78 5.76
CA ASP A 170 6.00 14.60 4.78
C ASP A 170 5.96 13.16 4.18
N THR A 171 6.33 12.18 4.99
CA THR A 171 6.20 10.76 4.65
C THR A 171 4.80 10.25 5.02
N ARG A 172 4.14 9.58 4.08
CA ARG A 172 2.85 8.90 4.34
C ARG A 172 3.06 7.75 5.33
N ASP A 173 2.13 7.60 6.29
CA ASP A 173 2.15 6.54 7.30
C ASP A 173 3.50 6.46 8.07
N ARG A 174 4.13 7.61 8.28
CA ARG A 174 5.47 7.76 8.85
C ARG A 174 5.65 7.01 10.17
N GLU A 175 4.66 7.06 11.07
CA GLU A 175 4.75 6.42 12.38
C GLU A 175 4.67 4.88 12.26
N GLN A 176 3.87 4.36 11.34
CA GLN A 176 3.80 2.93 11.05
C GLN A 176 5.13 2.43 10.48
N LEU A 177 5.74 3.18 9.56
CA LEU A 177 7.06 2.85 9.01
C LEU A 177 8.17 2.89 10.07
N ARG A 178 8.12 3.85 10.99
CA ARG A 178 9.04 3.90 12.14
C ARG A 178 8.88 2.69 13.06
N THR A 179 7.64 2.29 13.33
CA THR A 179 7.34 1.10 14.13
C THR A 179 7.92 -0.15 13.47
N TRP A 180 7.67 -0.36 12.19
CA TRP A 180 8.23 -1.48 11.44
C TRP A 180 9.77 -1.48 11.53
N ARG A 181 10.41 -0.36 11.24
CA ARG A 181 11.87 -0.25 11.27
C ARG A 181 12.45 -0.59 12.64
N SER A 182 11.85 -0.11 13.72
CA SER A 182 12.30 -0.41 15.08
C SER A 182 12.16 -1.88 15.50
N HIS A 183 11.32 -2.66 14.80
CA HIS A 183 11.19 -4.10 15.01
C HIS A 183 12.17 -4.92 14.17
N ARG A 184 12.71 -4.35 13.09
CA ARG A 184 13.59 -5.06 12.14
C ARG A 184 15.07 -4.70 12.27
N PHE A 185 15.38 -3.58 12.87
CA PHE A 185 16.74 -3.03 13.06
C PHE A 185 16.95 -2.50 14.47
#